data_db24c084a61ae61f8448dd2663ba0e82
#
_entry.id   db24c084a61ae61f8448dd2663ba0e82
#
_cell.length_a   1.000
_cell.length_b   1.000
_cell.length_c   1.000
_cell.angle_alpha   90.00
_cell.angle_beta   90.00
_cell.angle_gamma   90.00
#
_symmetry.space_group_name_H-M   'P 1'
#
loop_
_entity.id
_entity.type
_entity.pdbx_description
1 polymer ?
#
loop_
_entity_poly.entity_id
_entity_poly.type
_entity_poly.pdbx_seq_one_letter_code
_entity_poly.pdbx_strand_id
1 'polypeptide(L)'
;MVVFAHQRLDVADDYGVKNAAGVRKVLEASERVRAVFQGHSHKNDYAEIGGVHYSTLVAMVEGSGAENSGYSLVDVAPGGTIAVTGFRKQKGYDWKGAN
;
A
#
# COMPACT_ATOMS: atom_id res chain seq x y z
N MET A 1 6.14 -10.74 4.16
CA MET A 1 4.84 -10.94 3.48
C MET A 1 4.24 -9.58 3.11
N VAL A 2 3.70 -9.48 1.92
CA VAL A 2 2.93 -8.32 1.50
C VAL A 2 1.50 -8.75 1.20
N VAL A 3 0.55 -7.83 1.42
CA VAL A 3 -0.88 -8.08 1.26
C VAL A 3 -1.42 -7.11 0.23
N PHE A 4 -2.31 -7.59 -0.62
CA PHE A 4 -3.01 -6.76 -1.61
C PHE A 4 -4.49 -6.73 -1.28
N ALA A 5 -5.07 -5.54 -1.26
CA ALA A 5 -6.49 -5.37 -1.00
C ALA A 5 -7.04 -4.27 -1.91
N HIS A 6 -8.26 -4.42 -2.38
CA HIS A 6 -8.88 -3.37 -3.17
C HIS A 6 -9.27 -2.18 -2.29
N GLN A 7 -10.00 -2.44 -1.22
CA GLN A 7 -10.43 -1.40 -0.30
C GLN A 7 -9.33 -1.09 0.73
N ARG A 8 -9.33 0.14 1.21
CA ARG A 8 -8.31 0.60 2.15
C ARG A 8 -8.51 -0.02 3.53
N LEU A 9 -7.38 -0.34 4.17
CA LEU A 9 -7.35 -0.87 5.54
C LEU A 9 -6.85 0.16 6.55
N ASP A 10 -6.44 1.33 6.09
CA ASP A 10 -5.85 2.37 6.94
C ASP A 10 -6.82 3.49 7.30
N VAL A 11 -8.03 3.47 6.76
CA VAL A 11 -9.04 4.50 7.01
C VAL A 11 -10.37 3.87 7.42
N ALA A 12 -11.22 4.67 8.09
CA ALA A 12 -12.53 4.23 8.56
C ALA A 12 -13.67 4.95 7.82
N ASP A 13 -13.41 5.43 6.62
CA ASP A 13 -14.40 6.11 5.79
C ASP A 13 -14.96 5.18 4.70
N ASP A 14 -15.68 5.75 3.73
CA ASP A 14 -16.32 4.98 2.65
C ASP A 14 -15.32 4.23 1.76
N TYR A 15 -14.04 4.64 1.75
CA TYR A 15 -13.00 3.97 0.97
C TYR A 15 -12.40 2.79 1.73
N GLY A 16 -12.68 2.65 3.01
CA GLY A 16 -12.10 1.62 3.85
C GLY A 16 -13.02 0.43 4.06
N VAL A 17 -12.43 -0.66 4.53
CA VAL A 17 -13.17 -1.81 5.00
C VAL A 17 -13.84 -1.45 6.33
N LYS A 18 -15.09 -1.82 6.52
CA LYS A 18 -15.84 -1.43 7.73
C LYS A 18 -15.15 -1.81 9.03
N ASN A 19 -14.52 -2.96 9.07
CA ASN A 19 -13.78 -3.43 10.25
C ASN A 19 -12.27 -3.31 10.06
N ALA A 20 -11.82 -2.26 9.40
CA ALA A 20 -10.40 -2.06 9.09
C ALA A 20 -9.49 -2.17 10.32
N ALA A 21 -9.89 -1.58 11.45
CA ALA A 21 -9.08 -1.65 12.67
C ALA A 21 -8.89 -3.10 13.16
N GLY A 22 -9.92 -3.92 13.06
CA GLY A 22 -9.83 -5.33 13.41
C GLY A 22 -8.91 -6.12 12.47
N VAL A 23 -9.00 -5.84 11.18
CA VAL A 23 -8.11 -6.46 10.18
C VAL A 23 -6.66 -6.04 10.45
N ARG A 24 -6.41 -4.75 10.69
CA ARG A 24 -5.06 -4.27 11.01
C ARG A 24 -4.47 -4.98 12.23
N LYS A 25 -5.28 -5.23 13.27
CA LYS A 25 -4.80 -5.96 14.45
C LYS A 25 -4.32 -7.35 14.10
N VAL A 26 -5.04 -8.05 13.23
CA VAL A 26 -4.63 -9.39 12.80
C VAL A 26 -3.30 -9.33 12.03
N LEU A 27 -3.17 -8.37 11.13
CA LEU A 27 -1.93 -8.20 10.36
C LEU A 27 -0.75 -7.88 11.25
N GLU A 28 -0.93 -6.97 12.20
CA GLU A 28 0.12 -6.57 13.14
C GLU A 28 0.52 -7.73 14.06
N ALA A 29 -0.45 -8.48 14.56
CA ALA A 29 -0.18 -9.60 15.46
C ALA A 29 0.61 -10.73 14.80
N SER A 30 0.51 -10.88 13.49
CA SER A 30 1.26 -11.90 12.76
C SER A 30 2.77 -11.63 12.76
N GLU A 31 3.18 -10.37 12.90
CA GLU A 31 4.58 -9.91 12.83
C GLU A 31 5.26 -10.25 11.49
N ARG A 32 4.51 -10.72 10.50
CA ARG A 32 5.04 -11.14 9.20
C ARG A 32 4.65 -10.21 8.06
N VAL A 33 3.61 -9.41 8.25
CA VAL A 33 3.13 -8.50 7.22
C VAL A 33 3.96 -7.22 7.30
N ARG A 34 4.61 -6.86 6.20
CA ARG A 34 5.44 -5.66 6.12
C ARG A 34 4.73 -4.53 5.41
N ALA A 35 3.90 -4.85 4.44
CA ALA A 35 3.25 -3.84 3.62
C ALA A 35 1.90 -4.34 3.12
N VAL A 36 0.98 -3.39 2.97
CA VAL A 36 -0.31 -3.58 2.33
C VAL A 36 -0.39 -2.61 1.16
N PHE A 37 -0.68 -3.13 -0.02
CA PHE A 37 -0.95 -2.32 -1.20
C PHE A 37 -2.46 -2.32 -1.43
N GLN A 38 -3.05 -1.15 -1.49
CA GLN A 38 -4.49 -0.97 -1.50
C GLN A 38 -4.88 0.08 -2.55
N GLY A 39 -6.17 0.23 -2.79
CA GLY A 39 -6.66 1.14 -3.81
C GLY A 39 -7.98 1.77 -3.46
N HIS A 40 -8.93 1.71 -4.37
CA HIS A 40 -10.30 2.18 -4.25
C HIS A 40 -10.45 3.71 -4.25
N SER A 41 -9.65 4.45 -3.47
CA SER A 41 -9.76 5.91 -3.42
C SER A 41 -9.11 6.62 -4.62
N HIS A 42 -8.35 5.89 -5.45
CA HIS A 42 -7.71 6.38 -6.68
C HIS A 42 -6.64 7.46 -6.46
N LYS A 43 -6.17 7.64 -5.24
CA LYS A 43 -5.17 8.67 -4.93
C LYS A 43 -3.97 8.07 -4.25
N ASN A 44 -2.79 8.65 -4.51
CA ASN A 44 -1.61 8.33 -3.73
C ASN A 44 -1.86 8.69 -2.26
N ASP A 45 -1.63 7.73 -1.40
CA ASP A 45 -1.67 7.97 0.04
C ASP A 45 -0.77 6.95 0.71
N TYR A 46 -0.31 7.28 1.91
CA TYR A 46 0.61 6.42 2.63
C TYR A 46 0.45 6.61 4.13
N ALA A 47 0.48 5.51 4.85
CA ALA A 47 0.50 5.52 6.31
C ALA A 47 1.32 4.34 6.81
N GLU A 48 2.01 4.52 7.93
CA GLU A 48 2.63 3.42 8.65
C GLU A 48 1.90 3.27 9.98
N ILE A 49 1.33 2.09 10.21
CA ILE A 49 0.55 1.81 11.42
C ILE A 49 1.00 0.46 11.97
N GLY A 50 1.43 0.46 13.24
CA GLY A 50 1.84 -0.79 13.89
C GLY A 50 2.98 -1.52 13.20
N GLY A 51 3.87 -0.81 12.56
CA GLY A 51 5.00 -1.39 11.83
C GLY A 51 4.66 -1.91 10.45
N VAL A 52 3.44 -1.68 9.97
CA VAL A 52 2.99 -2.09 8.63
C VAL A 52 2.84 -0.86 7.76
N HIS A 53 3.38 -0.91 6.55
CA HIS A 53 3.26 0.15 5.57
C HIS A 53 2.00 -0.03 4.73
N TYR A 54 1.13 0.98 4.73
CA TYR A 54 -0.09 0.97 3.91
C TYR A 54 0.10 1.98 2.77
N SER A 55 0.26 1.47 1.57
CA SER A 55 0.44 2.28 0.37
C SER A 55 -0.81 2.22 -0.48
N THR A 56 -1.46 3.36 -0.67
CA THR A 56 -2.63 3.46 -1.53
C THR A 56 -2.17 3.86 -2.92
N LEU A 57 -2.54 3.06 -3.91
CA LEU A 57 -2.09 3.21 -5.28
C LEU A 57 -3.08 4.06 -6.07
N VAL A 58 -2.56 4.84 -7.02
CA VAL A 58 -3.41 5.57 -7.96
C VAL A 58 -4.12 4.60 -8.90
N ALA A 59 -5.28 5.01 -9.39
CA ALA A 59 -5.98 4.23 -10.40
C ALA A 59 -5.34 4.47 -11.76
N MET A 60 -5.14 3.41 -12.53
CA MET A 60 -4.61 3.52 -13.88
C MET A 60 -5.57 4.24 -14.83
N VAL A 61 -6.86 4.27 -14.46
CA VAL A 61 -7.91 4.85 -15.31
C VAL A 61 -8.18 6.32 -15.02
N GLU A 62 -7.50 6.91 -14.04
CA GLU A 62 -7.70 8.31 -13.72
C GLU A 62 -7.13 9.22 -14.81
N GLY A 63 -7.96 10.12 -15.32
CA GLY A 63 -7.56 11.01 -16.41
C GLY A 63 -7.43 10.27 -17.74
N SER A 64 -6.77 10.93 -18.68
CA SER A 64 -6.51 10.35 -20.00
C SER A 64 -5.04 10.53 -20.34
N GLY A 65 -4.57 9.66 -21.25
CA GLY A 65 -3.18 9.69 -21.69
C GLY A 65 -2.27 8.81 -20.84
N ALA A 66 -1.10 8.52 -21.39
CA ALA A 66 -0.14 7.60 -20.77
C ALA A 66 0.36 8.09 -19.42
N GLU A 67 0.50 9.40 -19.25
CA GLU A 67 1.00 9.99 -18.00
C GLU A 67 0.08 9.76 -16.81
N ASN A 68 -1.16 9.41 -17.04
CA ASN A 68 -2.13 9.16 -15.98
C ASN A 68 -2.27 7.68 -15.63
N SER A 69 -1.59 6.79 -16.35
CA SER A 69 -1.64 5.35 -16.11
C SER A 69 -0.54 4.94 -15.14
N GLY A 70 -0.69 5.33 -13.87
CA GLY A 70 0.31 5.06 -12.84
C GLY A 70 0.42 3.57 -12.50
N TYR A 71 1.63 3.11 -12.23
CA TYR A 71 1.90 1.74 -11.80
C TYR A 71 3.19 1.68 -11.02
N SER A 72 3.49 0.54 -10.44
CA SER A 72 4.69 0.36 -9.62
C SER A 72 5.38 -0.96 -9.90
N LEU A 73 6.69 -0.98 -9.69
CA LEU A 73 7.45 -2.20 -9.49
C LEU A 73 7.78 -2.32 -8.00
N VAL A 74 7.56 -3.49 -7.44
CA VAL A 74 7.83 -3.75 -6.03
C VAL A 74 8.89 -4.83 -5.93
N ASP A 75 10.03 -4.48 -5.32
CA ASP A 75 11.12 -5.41 -5.06
C ASP A 75 11.17 -5.72 -3.57
N VAL A 76 11.05 -6.99 -3.22
CA VAL A 76 11.12 -7.44 -1.83
C VAL A 76 12.43 -8.21 -1.65
N ALA A 77 13.33 -7.66 -0.85
CA ALA A 77 14.62 -8.28 -0.59
C ALA A 77 14.52 -9.27 0.56
N PRO A 78 15.42 -10.29 0.63
CA PRO A 78 15.40 -11.27 1.71
C PRO A 78 15.50 -10.67 3.12
N GLY A 79 16.16 -9.52 3.26
CA GLY A 79 16.27 -8.82 4.55
C GLY A 79 15.02 -8.03 4.95
N GLY A 80 13.96 -8.08 4.17
CA GLY A 80 12.72 -7.38 4.46
C GLY A 80 12.63 -5.96 3.92
N THR A 81 13.68 -5.49 3.24
CA THR A 81 13.63 -4.18 2.55
C THR A 81 12.67 -4.28 1.38
N ILE A 82 11.80 -3.30 1.25
CA ILE A 82 10.85 -3.22 0.15
C ILE A 82 11.08 -1.92 -0.60
N ALA A 83 11.42 -2.02 -1.87
CA ALA A 83 11.58 -0.86 -2.75
C ALA A 83 10.40 -0.80 -3.70
N VAL A 84 9.71 0.33 -3.69
CA VAL A 84 8.57 0.56 -4.58
C VAL A 84 8.97 1.66 -5.55
N THR A 85 9.14 1.30 -6.81
CA THR A 85 9.42 2.24 -7.87
C THR A 85 8.11 2.66 -8.51
N GLY A 86 7.72 3.92 -8.32
CA GLY A 86 6.51 4.45 -8.91
C GLY A 86 6.77 5.01 -10.29
N PHE A 87 5.81 4.83 -11.18
CA PHE A 87 5.88 5.32 -12.56
C PHE A 87 4.71 6.26 -12.82
N ARG A 88 4.98 7.32 -13.56
CA ARG A 88 4.00 8.33 -13.92
C ARG A 88 3.46 9.01 -12.65
N LYS A 89 2.16 8.97 -12.39
CA LYS A 89 1.59 9.60 -11.20
C LYS A 89 1.80 8.82 -9.92
N GLN A 90 2.21 7.56 -10.01
CA GLN A 90 2.39 6.72 -8.83
C GLN A 90 3.66 7.10 -8.08
N LYS A 91 3.55 7.33 -6.77
CA LYS A 91 4.70 7.60 -5.92
C LYS A 91 5.53 6.34 -5.68
N GLY A 92 6.82 6.55 -5.47
CA GLY A 92 7.73 5.49 -5.05
C GLY A 92 8.04 5.57 -3.56
N TYR A 93 8.48 4.46 -3.02
CA TYR A 93 8.85 4.34 -1.61
C TYR A 93 10.05 3.41 -1.46
N ASP A 94 10.79 3.59 -0.38
CA ASP A 94 11.90 2.71 -0.04
C ASP A 94 11.81 2.42 1.47
N TRP A 95 11.31 1.24 1.81
CA TRP A 95 11.09 0.85 3.19
C TRP A 95 12.17 -0.12 3.63
N LYS A 96 12.95 0.26 4.64
CA LYS A 96 14.03 -0.57 5.15
C LYS A 96 13.47 -1.81 5.84
N GLY A 97 14.26 -2.88 5.78
CA GLY A 97 13.91 -4.10 6.49
C GLY A 97 14.02 -3.91 8.01
N ALA A 98 13.31 -4.75 8.74
CA ALA A 98 13.45 -4.81 10.20
C ALA A 98 14.77 -5.50 10.56
N ASN A 99 15.44 -4.97 11.54
CA ASN A 99 16.69 -5.55 12.07
C ASN A 99 16.40 -6.42 13.28
#